data_c7b9039e24c9e72de8f8c1e517881cca
#
_entry.id   c7b9039e24c9e72de8f8c1e517881cca
#
_cell.length_a   1.000
_cell.length_b   1.000
_cell.length_c   1.000
_cell.angle_alpha   90.00
_cell.angle_beta   90.00
_cell.angle_gamma   90.00
#
_symmetry.space_group_name_H-M   'P 1'
#
loop_
_entity.id
_entity.type
_entity.pdbx_description
1 polymer ?
#
loop_
_entity_poly.entity_id
_entity_poly.type
_entity_poly.pdbx_seq_one_letter_code
_entity_poly.pdbx_strand_id
1 'polypeptide(L)'
;MPVTIRHAGPGDEPAVVELIQELAVAADYPTPIDEHYVRHYLASPVSDLLLAVDEGAPVALLSYAIVPGLFHAADSGIIEALVVAEGRRSEGIGRQLLMAGVHMLEEAGCAEISISVEADNEAAQQLYLDAGLTDASVYLEKHLER
;
A
#
# COMPACT_ATOMS: atom_id res chain seq x y z
N MET A 1 8.75 19.08 -0.96
CA MET A 1 8.03 19.29 0.31
C MET A 1 8.18 18.06 1.18
N PRO A 2 8.66 18.21 2.39
CA PRO A 2 8.76 17.06 3.28
C PRO A 2 7.39 16.56 3.70
N VAL A 3 7.26 15.26 3.79
CA VAL A 3 6.06 14.63 4.31
C VAL A 3 6.37 13.93 5.61
N THR A 4 5.37 13.76 6.44
CA THR A 4 5.46 12.96 7.66
C THR A 4 4.75 11.64 7.40
N ILE A 5 5.35 10.54 7.82
CA ILE A 5 4.74 9.22 7.65
C ILE A 5 4.19 8.76 8.99
N ARG A 6 2.92 8.35 8.99
CA ARG A 6 2.25 7.84 10.18
C ARG A 6 1.22 6.79 9.81
N HIS A 7 0.78 6.03 10.78
CA HIS A 7 -0.34 5.11 10.58
C HIS A 7 -1.65 5.89 10.44
N ALA A 8 -2.57 5.34 9.67
CA ALA A 8 -3.92 5.89 9.56
C ALA A 8 -4.68 5.68 10.87
N GLY A 9 -5.60 6.57 11.16
CA GLY A 9 -6.44 6.52 12.33
C GLY A 9 -7.79 7.16 12.09
N PRO A 10 -8.59 7.31 13.17
CA PRO A 10 -9.91 7.96 13.05
C PRO A 10 -9.79 9.35 12.43
N GLY A 11 -10.66 9.63 11.46
CA GLY A 11 -10.66 10.90 10.74
C GLY A 11 -9.96 10.83 9.38
N ASP A 12 -9.23 9.75 9.11
CA ASP A 12 -8.52 9.60 7.82
C ASP A 12 -9.37 8.94 6.74
N GLU A 13 -10.56 8.43 7.08
CA GLU A 13 -11.40 7.68 6.17
C GLU A 13 -11.69 8.41 4.85
N PRO A 14 -12.08 9.69 4.86
CA PRO A 14 -12.36 10.39 3.60
C PRO A 14 -11.14 10.44 2.67
N ALA A 15 -9.96 10.73 3.21
CA ALA A 15 -8.74 10.83 2.42
C ALA A 15 -8.34 9.47 1.84
N VAL A 16 -8.51 8.39 2.62
CA VAL A 16 -8.22 7.03 2.14
C VAL A 16 -9.16 6.66 1.00
N VAL A 17 -10.46 6.94 1.14
CA VAL A 17 -11.42 6.67 0.06
C VAL A 17 -11.01 7.42 -1.21
N GLU A 18 -10.66 8.69 -1.09
CA GLU A 18 -10.27 9.50 -2.23
C GLU A 18 -9.03 8.95 -2.94
N LEU A 19 -8.00 8.57 -2.17
CA LEU A 19 -6.78 8.01 -2.75
C LEU A 19 -7.03 6.67 -3.45
N ILE A 20 -7.85 5.79 -2.87
CA ILE A 20 -8.18 4.51 -3.49
C ILE A 20 -9.05 4.73 -4.73
N GLN A 21 -9.93 5.72 -4.76
CA GLN A 21 -10.69 6.05 -5.96
C GLN A 21 -9.76 6.55 -7.07
N GLU A 22 -8.72 7.32 -6.75
CA GLU A 22 -7.74 7.72 -7.75
C GLU A 22 -7.02 6.50 -8.34
N LEU A 23 -6.67 5.53 -7.50
CA LEU A 23 -6.06 4.28 -7.95
C LEU A 23 -7.01 3.51 -8.88
N ALA A 24 -8.29 3.45 -8.54
CA ALA A 24 -9.29 2.78 -9.36
C ALA A 24 -9.42 3.40 -10.74
N VAL A 25 -9.40 4.74 -10.82
CA VAL A 25 -9.42 5.46 -12.09
C VAL A 25 -8.18 5.11 -12.92
N ALA A 26 -7.00 5.12 -12.31
CA ALA A 26 -5.76 4.79 -13.01
C ALA A 26 -5.73 3.34 -13.49
N ALA A 27 -6.34 2.43 -12.75
CA ALA A 27 -6.40 1.01 -13.10
C ALA A 27 -7.56 0.68 -14.05
N ASP A 28 -8.43 1.65 -14.34
CA ASP A 28 -9.64 1.47 -15.12
C ASP A 28 -10.51 0.32 -14.56
N TYR A 29 -10.66 0.28 -13.24
CA TYR A 29 -11.40 -0.75 -12.56
C TYR A 29 -12.15 -0.13 -11.37
N PRO A 30 -13.49 -0.17 -11.36
CA PRO A 30 -14.26 0.50 -10.31
C PRO A 30 -14.11 -0.18 -8.95
N THR A 31 -14.20 0.62 -7.90
CA THR A 31 -14.17 0.12 -6.53
C THR A 31 -15.39 0.62 -5.76
N PRO A 32 -16.02 -0.24 -4.95
CA PRO A 32 -17.14 0.16 -4.10
C PRO A 32 -16.70 0.75 -2.75
N ILE A 33 -15.43 1.08 -2.58
CA ILE A 33 -14.89 1.55 -1.30
C ILE A 33 -15.65 2.75 -0.75
N ASP A 34 -15.90 2.72 0.55
CA ASP A 34 -16.50 3.83 1.28
C ASP A 34 -15.86 3.95 2.66
N GLU A 35 -16.24 4.99 3.39
CA GLU A 35 -15.65 5.24 4.72
C GLU A 35 -15.98 4.14 5.71
N HIS A 36 -17.14 3.51 5.58
CA HIS A 36 -17.52 2.39 6.44
C HIS A 36 -16.54 1.23 6.27
N TYR A 37 -16.21 0.90 5.02
CA TYR A 37 -15.25 -0.18 4.76
C TYR A 37 -13.84 0.17 5.25
N VAL A 38 -13.42 1.42 5.12
CA VAL A 38 -12.12 1.85 5.64
C VAL A 38 -12.05 1.64 7.15
N ARG A 39 -13.12 1.99 7.88
CA ARG A 39 -13.17 1.73 9.32
C ARG A 39 -13.05 0.24 9.64
N HIS A 40 -13.75 -0.59 8.85
CA HIS A 40 -13.67 -2.06 8.97
C HIS A 40 -12.23 -2.54 8.74
N TYR A 41 -11.60 -2.03 7.68
CA TYR A 41 -10.22 -2.38 7.34
C TYR A 41 -9.25 -2.02 8.48
N LEU A 42 -9.37 -0.82 9.02
CA LEU A 42 -8.49 -0.35 10.10
C LEU A 42 -8.74 -1.07 11.43
N ALA A 43 -9.91 -1.69 11.60
CA ALA A 43 -10.23 -2.49 12.79
C ALA A 43 -9.67 -3.91 12.69
N SER A 44 -9.19 -4.33 11.53
CA SER A 44 -8.62 -5.66 11.34
C SER A 44 -7.29 -5.79 12.09
N PRO A 45 -7.07 -6.91 12.80
CA PRO A 45 -5.80 -7.11 13.51
C PRO A 45 -4.61 -7.39 12.60
N VAL A 46 -4.84 -7.69 11.31
CA VAL A 46 -3.76 -8.06 10.38
C VAL A 46 -3.48 -7.00 9.33
N SER A 47 -4.36 -6.03 9.14
CA SER A 47 -4.25 -5.02 8.08
C SER A 47 -4.11 -3.62 8.65
N ASP A 48 -3.36 -2.77 7.97
CA ASP A 48 -3.22 -1.37 8.36
C ASP A 48 -2.75 -0.53 7.15
N LEU A 49 -2.66 0.76 7.39
CA LEU A 49 -2.25 1.75 6.39
C LEU A 49 -1.18 2.65 6.95
N LEU A 50 -0.17 2.92 6.14
CA LEU A 50 0.73 4.05 6.37
C LEU A 50 0.31 5.19 5.45
N LEU A 51 0.32 6.40 5.98
CA LEU A 51 0.00 7.61 5.24
C LEU A 51 1.21 8.52 5.19
N ALA A 52 1.44 9.14 4.04
CA ALA A 52 2.35 10.27 3.93
C ALA A 52 1.49 11.53 4.04
N VAL A 53 1.82 12.40 4.96
CA VAL A 53 1.00 13.56 5.31
C VAL A 53 1.81 14.84 5.09
N ASP A 54 1.22 15.80 4.42
CA ASP A 54 1.79 17.12 4.20
C ASP A 54 0.82 18.17 4.75
N GLU A 55 1.29 18.93 5.72
CA GLU A 55 0.49 19.97 6.38
C GLU A 55 -0.88 19.46 6.86
N GLY A 56 -0.87 18.27 7.44
CA GLY A 56 -2.08 17.64 7.99
C GLY A 56 -2.96 16.93 6.98
N ALA A 57 -2.63 16.98 5.70
CA ALA A 57 -3.42 16.32 4.64
C ALA A 57 -2.71 15.07 4.13
N PRO A 58 -3.35 13.90 4.17
CA PRO A 58 -2.78 12.69 3.56
C PRO A 58 -2.65 12.87 2.03
N VAL A 59 -1.44 12.62 1.52
CA VAL A 59 -1.14 12.76 0.09
C VAL A 59 -0.69 11.44 -0.55
N ALA A 60 -0.52 10.40 0.25
CA ALA A 60 -0.18 9.07 -0.25
C ALA A 60 -0.55 8.03 0.80
N LEU A 61 -0.79 6.81 0.34
CA LEU A 61 -1.02 5.69 1.26
C LEU A 61 -0.29 4.43 0.80
N LEU A 62 0.05 3.60 1.78
CA LEU A 62 0.53 2.25 1.55
C LEU A 62 -0.29 1.33 2.44
N SER A 63 -1.01 0.38 1.82
CA SER A 63 -1.79 -0.59 2.57
C SER A 63 -1.04 -1.91 2.65
N TYR A 64 -1.11 -2.57 3.80
CA TYR A 64 -0.40 -3.82 4.01
C TYR A 64 -1.15 -4.73 4.96
N ALA A 65 -0.79 -6.02 4.90
CA ALA A 65 -1.24 -7.01 5.87
C ALA A 65 -0.04 -7.81 6.36
N ILE A 66 -0.09 -8.22 7.62
CA ILE A 66 0.92 -9.13 8.19
C ILE A 66 0.17 -10.41 8.52
N VAL A 67 0.52 -11.49 7.85
CA VAL A 67 -0.19 -12.77 7.99
C VAL A 67 0.80 -13.88 8.30
N PRO A 68 0.36 -14.93 9.03
CA PRO A 68 1.23 -16.07 9.29
C PRO A 68 1.64 -16.75 7.98
N GLY A 69 2.94 -17.00 7.82
CA GLY A 69 3.49 -17.70 6.67
C GLY A 69 3.85 -19.12 7.05
N LEU A 70 3.25 -20.09 6.38
CA LEU A 70 3.51 -21.48 6.71
C LEU A 70 4.87 -21.94 6.21
N PHE A 71 5.20 -21.59 4.96
CA PHE A 71 6.44 -22.06 4.33
C PHE A 71 7.71 -21.60 5.07
N HIS A 72 7.75 -20.33 5.44
CA HIS A 72 8.91 -19.76 6.14
C HIS A 72 8.82 -19.91 7.66
N ALA A 73 7.70 -20.42 8.17
CA ALA A 73 7.42 -20.52 9.61
C ALA A 73 7.60 -19.18 10.33
N ALA A 74 7.18 -18.11 9.68
CA ALA A 74 7.26 -16.75 10.17
C ALA A 74 6.24 -15.91 9.43
N ASP A 75 5.96 -14.71 9.93
CA ASP A 75 4.98 -13.83 9.28
C ASP A 75 5.45 -13.35 7.90
N SER A 76 4.50 -13.11 7.04
CA SER A 76 4.70 -12.50 5.71
C SER A 76 4.02 -11.13 5.69
N GLY A 77 4.72 -10.13 5.18
CA GLY A 77 4.17 -8.81 4.93
C GLY A 77 3.72 -8.70 3.48
N ILE A 78 2.46 -8.34 3.27
CA ILE A 78 1.90 -8.18 1.94
C ILE A 78 1.53 -6.73 1.74
N ILE A 79 2.22 -6.05 0.83
CA ILE A 79 1.86 -4.67 0.48
C ILE A 79 0.81 -4.79 -0.63
N GLU A 80 -0.37 -4.26 -0.37
CA GLU A 80 -1.50 -4.40 -1.28
C GLU A 80 -1.62 -3.21 -2.24
N ALA A 81 -1.45 -2.00 -1.75
CA ALA A 81 -1.57 -0.80 -2.56
C ALA A 81 -0.54 0.25 -2.16
N LEU A 82 -0.06 0.99 -3.14
CA LEU A 82 0.80 2.15 -2.95
C LEU A 82 0.27 3.22 -3.89
N VAL A 83 -0.28 4.29 -3.33
CA VAL A 83 -0.96 5.35 -4.10
C VAL A 83 -0.42 6.69 -3.68
N VAL A 84 -0.07 7.53 -4.66
CA VAL A 84 0.29 8.93 -4.42
C VAL A 84 -0.75 9.80 -5.12
N ALA A 85 -1.24 10.83 -4.44
CA ALA A 85 -2.23 11.74 -4.98
C ALA A 85 -1.75 12.33 -6.32
N GLU A 86 -2.67 12.52 -7.25
CA GLU A 86 -2.35 12.90 -8.63
C GLU A 86 -1.47 14.15 -8.71
N GLY A 87 -1.74 15.16 -7.94
CA GLY A 87 -0.98 16.42 -7.95
C GLY A 87 0.38 16.35 -7.26
N ARG A 88 0.73 15.22 -6.67
CA ARG A 88 1.92 15.07 -5.84
C ARG A 88 2.86 13.98 -6.34
N ARG A 89 2.64 13.46 -7.53
CA ARG A 89 3.49 12.43 -8.13
C ARG A 89 4.81 13.04 -8.58
N SER A 90 5.84 12.20 -8.70
CA SER A 90 7.19 12.58 -9.12
C SER A 90 7.96 13.46 -8.12
N GLU A 91 7.51 13.50 -6.87
CA GLU A 91 8.20 14.21 -5.79
C GLU A 91 9.02 13.25 -4.89
N GLY A 92 9.00 11.94 -5.20
CA GLY A 92 9.69 10.96 -4.38
C GLY A 92 8.90 10.48 -3.16
N ILE A 93 7.63 10.88 -3.03
CA ILE A 93 6.78 10.50 -1.89
C ILE A 93 6.52 9.00 -1.88
N GLY A 94 6.21 8.41 -3.04
CA GLY A 94 5.96 6.97 -3.15
C GLY A 94 7.17 6.15 -2.72
N ARG A 95 8.37 6.56 -3.15
CA ARG A 95 9.60 5.90 -2.75
C ARG A 95 9.82 6.00 -1.24
N GLN A 96 9.64 7.18 -0.68
CA GLN A 96 9.82 7.41 0.75
C GLN A 96 8.85 6.55 1.57
N LEU A 97 7.58 6.50 1.14
CA LEU A 97 6.55 5.72 1.82
C LEU A 97 6.82 4.21 1.70
N LEU A 98 7.23 3.75 0.51
CA LEU A 98 7.58 2.35 0.30
C LEU A 98 8.75 1.92 1.18
N MET A 99 9.81 2.73 1.23
CA MET A 99 10.96 2.41 2.05
C MET A 99 10.60 2.33 3.54
N ALA A 100 9.75 3.25 4.00
CA ALA A 100 9.25 3.22 5.38
C ALA A 100 8.43 1.95 5.65
N GLY A 101 7.58 1.56 4.70
CA GLY A 101 6.77 0.35 4.82
C GLY A 101 7.62 -0.92 4.85
N VAL A 102 8.58 -1.04 3.96
CA VAL A 102 9.49 -2.18 3.93
C VAL A 102 10.27 -2.29 5.25
N HIS A 103 10.82 -1.17 5.71
CA HIS A 103 11.57 -1.13 6.97
C HIS A 103 10.69 -1.56 8.15
N MET A 104 9.45 -1.07 8.20
CA MET A 104 8.52 -1.41 9.26
C MET A 104 8.19 -2.92 9.27
N LEU A 105 7.98 -3.50 8.10
CA LEU A 105 7.71 -4.93 7.98
C LEU A 105 8.92 -5.78 8.37
N GLU A 106 10.12 -5.34 8.02
CA GLU A 106 11.35 -5.99 8.48
C GLU A 106 11.47 -5.96 10.01
N GLU A 107 11.22 -4.80 10.61
CA GLU A 107 11.27 -4.64 12.06
C GLU A 107 10.18 -5.48 12.75
N ALA A 108 9.05 -5.71 12.10
CA ALA A 108 7.98 -6.54 12.63
C ALA A 108 8.31 -8.05 12.58
N GLY A 109 9.44 -8.44 11.98
CA GLY A 109 9.88 -9.82 11.94
C GLY A 109 9.36 -10.61 10.76
N CYS A 110 8.86 -9.96 9.72
CA CYS A 110 8.41 -10.66 8.52
C CYS A 110 9.56 -11.37 7.84
N ALA A 111 9.36 -12.61 7.43
CA ALA A 111 10.35 -13.38 6.69
C ALA A 111 10.30 -13.09 5.19
N GLU A 112 9.18 -12.56 4.71
CA GLU A 112 8.98 -12.24 3.32
C GLU A 112 8.12 -10.98 3.21
N ILE A 113 8.45 -10.14 2.24
CA ILE A 113 7.64 -8.97 1.92
C ILE A 113 7.34 -9.05 0.43
N SER A 114 6.06 -8.95 0.08
CA SER A 114 5.64 -9.04 -1.31
C SER A 114 4.74 -7.88 -1.71
N ILE A 115 4.73 -7.59 -2.99
CA ILE A 115 3.84 -6.61 -3.61
C ILE A 115 3.52 -7.09 -5.01
N SER A 116 2.27 -6.94 -5.45
CA SER A 116 1.92 -7.24 -6.83
C SER A 116 2.01 -5.97 -7.67
N VAL A 117 2.33 -6.13 -8.95
CA VAL A 117 2.46 -5.02 -9.88
C VAL A 117 2.07 -5.51 -11.26
N GLU A 118 1.42 -4.64 -12.04
CA GLU A 118 1.06 -4.98 -13.41
C GLU A 118 2.32 -5.18 -14.26
N ALA A 119 2.29 -6.19 -15.13
CA ALA A 119 3.45 -6.56 -15.94
C ALA A 119 3.95 -5.43 -16.85
N ASP A 120 3.08 -4.52 -17.24
CA ASP A 120 3.42 -3.39 -18.10
C ASP A 120 3.80 -2.11 -17.34
N ASN A 121 3.72 -2.13 -16.02
CA ASN A 121 4.07 -0.96 -15.21
C ASN A 121 5.56 -0.99 -14.84
N GLU A 122 6.40 -0.64 -15.81
CA GLU A 122 7.84 -0.71 -15.65
C GLU A 122 8.38 0.26 -14.59
N ALA A 123 7.77 1.44 -14.47
CA ALA A 123 8.19 2.42 -13.46
C ALA A 123 7.98 1.90 -12.05
N ALA A 124 6.83 1.29 -11.78
CA ALA A 124 6.56 0.69 -10.47
C ALA A 124 7.49 -0.49 -10.19
N GLN A 125 7.72 -1.34 -11.19
CA GLN A 125 8.65 -2.47 -11.05
C GLN A 125 10.03 -2.00 -10.66
N GLN A 126 10.54 -0.95 -11.31
CA GLN A 126 11.86 -0.40 -10.98
C GLN A 126 11.90 0.14 -9.55
N LEU A 127 10.85 0.81 -9.13
CA LEU A 127 10.74 1.33 -7.77
C LEU A 127 10.82 0.19 -6.75
N TYR A 128 10.12 -0.91 -7.00
CA TYR A 128 10.10 -2.05 -6.08
C TYR A 128 11.44 -2.78 -6.07
N LEU A 129 12.07 -2.96 -7.23
CA LEU A 129 13.41 -3.54 -7.32
C LEU A 129 14.42 -2.71 -6.52
N ASP A 130 14.37 -1.39 -6.66
CA ASP A 130 15.26 -0.49 -5.92
C ASP A 130 15.04 -0.57 -4.41
N ALA A 131 13.84 -0.94 -3.98
CA ALA A 131 13.54 -1.10 -2.56
C ALA A 131 13.90 -2.51 -2.02
N GLY A 132 14.45 -3.37 -2.87
CA GLY A 132 14.92 -4.69 -2.47
C GLY A 132 13.95 -5.84 -2.74
N LEU A 133 12.81 -5.58 -3.39
CA LEU A 133 11.87 -6.63 -3.77
C LEU A 133 12.29 -7.18 -5.13
N THR A 134 13.27 -8.06 -5.12
CA THR A 134 14.01 -8.48 -6.33
C THR A 134 13.60 -9.83 -6.89
N ASP A 135 12.91 -10.67 -6.13
CA ASP A 135 12.46 -11.97 -6.60
C ASP A 135 11.09 -11.84 -7.24
N ALA A 136 11.01 -12.12 -8.53
CA ALA A 136 9.76 -12.01 -9.26
C ALA A 136 9.07 -13.37 -9.35
N SER A 137 7.75 -13.36 -9.17
CA SER A 137 6.92 -14.55 -9.32
C SER A 137 5.65 -14.20 -10.09
N VAL A 138 4.95 -15.21 -10.55
CA VAL A 138 3.70 -15.01 -11.29
C VAL A 138 2.55 -14.90 -10.29
N TYR A 139 1.72 -13.87 -10.45
CA TYR A 139 0.56 -13.63 -9.63
C TYR A 139 -0.69 -13.88 -10.48
N LEU A 140 -1.49 -14.84 -10.08
CA LEU A 140 -2.70 -15.22 -10.81
C LEU A 140 -3.92 -14.78 -10.02
N GLU A 141 -4.84 -14.10 -10.69
CA GLU A 141 -6.01 -13.51 -10.04
C GLU A 141 -7.30 -13.96 -10.71
N LYS A 142 -8.34 -14.06 -9.92
CA LYS A 142 -9.70 -14.24 -10.42
C LYS A 142 -10.58 -13.22 -9.71
N HIS A 143 -11.13 -12.28 -10.46
CA HIS A 143 -12.04 -11.28 -9.91
C HIS A 143 -13.45 -11.84 -9.87
N LEU A 144 -14.12 -11.68 -8.73
CA LEU A 144 -15.45 -12.19 -8.51
C LEU A 144 -16.45 -11.03 -8.48
N GLU A 145 -17.60 -11.23 -9.08
CA GLU A 145 -18.70 -10.26 -9.01
C GLU A 145 -19.28 -10.24 -7.60
N ARG A 146 -19.58 -9.02 -7.11
CA ARG A 146 -20.05 -8.81 -5.76
C ARG A 146 -21.25 -7.89 -5.73
#